data_4bb077603847bdc01b50aa6731f97fe3
#
_entry.id   4bb077603847bdc01b50aa6731f97fe3
#
_cell.length_a   1.000
_cell.length_b   1.000
_cell.length_c   1.000
_cell.angle_alpha   90.00
_cell.angle_beta   90.00
_cell.angle_gamma   90.00
#
_symmetry.space_group_name_H-M   'P 1'
#
loop_
_entity.id
_entity.type
_entity.pdbx_description
1 polymer ?
#
loop_
_entity_poly.entity_id
_entity_poly.type
_entity_poly.pdbx_seq_one_letter_code
_entity_poly.pdbx_strand_id
1 'polypeptide(L)'
;MGKTAGQFAKEALVASGISQKKLADKMGLKVQQAVFNLLNAKNGMRTDNFIKMMNVLGYDVVVRNRVTDDETVLSYEGSETE
;
A
#
# COMPACT_ATOMS: atom_id res chain seq x y z
N MET A 1 9.43 17.62 2.64
CA MET A 1 8.63 17.19 1.52
C MET A 1 8.37 15.72 1.57
N GLY A 2 7.14 15.36 1.40
CA GLY A 2 6.77 13.96 1.39
C GLY A 2 6.79 13.39 -0.01
N LYS A 3 6.53 12.11 -0.09
CA LYS A 3 6.36 11.41 -1.36
C LYS A 3 4.90 11.18 -1.58
N THR A 4 4.52 10.98 -2.84
CA THR A 4 3.16 10.53 -3.11
C THR A 4 3.03 9.08 -2.69
N ALA A 5 1.79 8.64 -2.51
CA ALA A 5 1.55 7.25 -2.15
C ALA A 5 2.12 6.30 -3.20
N GLY A 6 1.94 6.65 -4.48
CA GLY A 6 2.47 5.81 -5.56
C GLY A 6 3.98 5.72 -5.54
N GLN A 7 4.66 6.84 -5.28
CA GLN A 7 6.11 6.84 -5.20
C GLN A 7 6.59 5.96 -4.06
N PHE A 8 5.98 6.10 -2.90
CA PHE A 8 6.38 5.29 -1.76
C PHE A 8 6.13 3.81 -2.03
N ALA A 9 4.99 3.48 -2.64
CA ALA A 9 4.66 2.09 -2.93
C ALA A 9 5.69 1.45 -3.86
N LYS A 10 6.12 2.19 -4.88
CA LYS A 10 7.13 1.67 -5.80
C LYS A 10 8.45 1.43 -5.09
N GLU A 11 8.85 2.36 -4.25
CA GLU A 11 10.10 2.21 -3.50
C GLU A 11 10.02 1.07 -2.50
N ALA A 12 8.87 0.93 -1.84
CA ALA A 12 8.68 -0.14 -0.87
C ALA A 12 8.75 -1.51 -1.54
N LEU A 13 8.19 -1.61 -2.74
CA LEU A 13 8.25 -2.86 -3.47
C LEU A 13 9.69 -3.22 -3.81
N VAL A 14 10.44 -2.24 -4.31
CA VAL A 14 11.84 -2.47 -4.64
C VAL A 14 12.62 -2.87 -3.39
N ALA A 15 12.40 -2.17 -2.29
CA ALA A 15 13.11 -2.45 -1.05
C ALA A 15 12.78 -3.84 -0.51
N SER A 16 11.56 -4.33 -0.76
CA SER A 16 11.15 -5.64 -0.26
C SER A 16 11.81 -6.79 -1.00
N GLY A 17 12.27 -6.54 -2.21
CA GLY A 17 12.93 -7.57 -3.00
C GLY A 17 12.00 -8.56 -3.66
N ILE A 18 10.68 -8.37 -3.57
CA ILE A 18 9.76 -9.29 -4.23
C ILE A 18 9.33 -8.72 -5.57
N SER A 19 8.89 -9.60 -6.45
CA SER A 19 8.44 -9.21 -7.78
C SER A 19 7.00 -8.71 -7.74
N GLN A 20 6.58 -8.05 -8.81
CA GLN A 20 5.20 -7.64 -8.94
C GLN A 20 4.26 -8.85 -8.94
N LYS A 21 4.72 -9.95 -9.54
CA LYS A 21 3.91 -11.17 -9.54
C LYS A 21 3.69 -11.69 -8.13
N LYS A 22 4.75 -11.70 -7.34
CA LYS A 22 4.65 -12.15 -5.96
C LYS A 22 3.74 -11.23 -5.16
N LEU A 23 3.84 -9.93 -5.38
CA LEU A 23 2.98 -8.99 -4.70
C LEU A 23 1.52 -9.22 -5.09
N ALA A 24 1.26 -9.45 -6.38
CA ALA A 24 -0.10 -9.74 -6.84
C ALA A 24 -0.65 -10.96 -6.13
N ASP A 25 0.15 -12.02 -6.02
CA ASP A 25 -0.27 -13.23 -5.33
C ASP A 25 -0.62 -12.94 -3.88
N LYS A 26 0.22 -12.16 -3.20
CA LYS A 26 -0.01 -11.85 -1.78
C LYS A 26 -1.23 -10.97 -1.58
N MET A 27 -1.56 -10.15 -2.55
CA MET A 27 -2.73 -9.28 -2.47
C MET A 27 -4.01 -9.98 -2.95
N GLY A 28 -3.90 -11.20 -3.44
CA GLY A 28 -5.06 -11.92 -3.94
C GLY A 28 -5.49 -11.47 -5.33
N LEU A 29 -4.60 -10.85 -6.06
CA LEU A 29 -4.89 -10.39 -7.41
C LEU A 29 -4.55 -11.51 -8.39
N LYS A 30 -5.31 -11.57 -9.48
CA LYS A 30 -5.16 -12.68 -10.42
C LYS A 30 -3.98 -12.55 -11.35
N VAL A 31 -3.61 -11.31 -11.67
CA VAL A 31 -2.53 -11.10 -12.62
C VAL A 31 -1.61 -9.99 -12.12
N GLN A 32 -0.36 -10.12 -12.51
CA GLN A 32 0.66 -9.15 -12.16
C GLN A 32 0.37 -7.76 -12.75
N GLN A 33 -0.32 -7.71 -13.89
CA GLN A 33 -0.68 -6.45 -14.50
C GLN A 33 -1.52 -5.57 -13.57
N ALA A 34 -2.30 -6.19 -12.70
CA ALA A 34 -3.10 -5.43 -11.75
C ALA A 34 -2.23 -4.61 -10.80
N VAL A 35 -1.09 -5.18 -10.38
CA VAL A 35 -0.14 -4.44 -9.54
C VAL A 35 0.45 -3.27 -10.30
N PHE A 36 0.87 -3.53 -11.54
CA PHE A 36 1.42 -2.48 -12.36
C PHE A 36 0.43 -1.33 -12.52
N ASN A 37 -0.84 -1.66 -12.76
CA ASN A 37 -1.88 -0.64 -12.91
C ASN A 37 -2.09 0.15 -11.63
N LEU A 38 -2.05 -0.50 -10.47
CA LEU A 38 -2.18 0.19 -9.20
C LEU A 38 -1.03 1.16 -8.97
N LEU A 39 0.19 0.72 -9.24
CA LEU A 39 1.37 1.53 -9.00
C LEU A 39 1.44 2.73 -9.94
N ASN A 40 0.85 2.62 -11.10
CA ASN A 40 0.93 3.67 -12.12
C ASN A 40 -0.40 4.36 -12.38
N ALA A 41 -1.34 4.24 -11.45
CA ALA A 41 -2.65 4.85 -11.61
C ALA A 41 -2.51 6.35 -11.74
N LYS A 42 -3.19 6.90 -12.73
CA LYS A 42 -3.09 8.31 -13.05
C LYS A 42 -3.57 9.21 -11.91
N ASN A 43 -4.65 8.82 -11.28
CA ASN A 43 -5.25 9.59 -10.20
C ASN A 43 -4.90 9.04 -8.83
N GLY A 44 -3.87 8.21 -8.78
CA GLY A 44 -3.46 7.62 -7.53
C GLY A 44 -4.17 6.32 -7.24
N MET A 45 -3.66 5.62 -6.26
CA MET A 45 -4.20 4.34 -5.84
C MET A 45 -5.32 4.57 -4.84
N ARG A 46 -6.36 3.75 -4.91
CA ARG A 46 -7.41 3.83 -3.89
C ARG A 46 -6.81 3.55 -2.53
N THR A 47 -7.38 4.19 -1.51
CA THR A 47 -6.86 4.07 -0.15
C THR A 47 -6.79 2.62 0.32
N ASP A 48 -7.86 1.86 0.11
CA ASP A 48 -7.87 0.47 0.55
C ASP A 48 -6.80 -0.35 -0.12
N ASN A 49 -6.58 -0.12 -1.42
CA ASN A 49 -5.54 -0.84 -2.14
C ASN A 49 -4.17 -0.48 -1.62
N PHE A 50 -3.97 0.81 -1.33
CA PHE A 50 -2.69 1.26 -0.78
C PHE A 50 -2.42 0.63 0.58
N ILE A 51 -3.40 0.65 1.47
CA ILE A 51 -3.23 0.07 2.80
C ILE A 51 -2.94 -1.41 2.69
N LYS A 52 -3.68 -2.12 1.85
CA LYS A 52 -3.47 -3.55 1.68
C LYS A 52 -2.07 -3.84 1.16
N MET A 53 -1.63 -3.10 0.16
CA MET A 53 -0.30 -3.27 -0.39
C MET A 53 0.78 -3.02 0.66
N MET A 54 0.62 -1.95 1.43
CA MET A 54 1.60 -1.64 2.47
C MET A 54 1.67 -2.73 3.51
N ASN A 55 0.52 -3.22 3.96
CA ASN A 55 0.48 -4.30 4.96
C ASN A 55 1.15 -5.56 4.43
N VAL A 56 0.91 -5.89 3.17
CA VAL A 56 1.52 -7.06 2.56
C VAL A 56 3.05 -6.91 2.51
N LEU A 57 3.52 -5.70 2.29
CA LEU A 57 4.95 -5.43 2.22
C LEU A 57 5.60 -5.22 3.59
N GLY A 58 4.81 -5.29 4.66
CA GLY A 58 5.35 -5.20 6.01
C GLY A 58 5.28 -3.82 6.64
N TYR A 59 4.47 -2.93 6.08
CA TYR A 59 4.33 -1.58 6.61
C TYR A 59 2.95 -1.37 7.21
N ASP A 60 2.88 -0.49 8.19
CA ASP A 60 1.61 0.04 8.67
C ASP A 60 1.39 1.40 8.04
N VAL A 61 0.13 1.72 7.78
CA VAL A 61 -0.23 3.05 7.30
C VAL A 61 -0.79 3.80 8.50
N VAL A 62 -0.14 4.89 8.87
CA VAL A 62 -0.46 5.63 10.07
C VAL A 62 -0.84 7.05 9.70
N VAL A 63 -1.91 7.52 10.29
CA VAL A 63 -2.34 8.91 10.14
C VAL A 63 -2.02 9.64 11.43
N ARG A 64 -1.29 10.73 11.33
CA ARG A 64 -0.89 11.50 12.49
C ARG A 64 -1.53 12.88 12.47
N ASN A 65 -2.09 13.27 13.60
CA ASN A 65 -2.62 14.61 13.74
C ASN A 65 -1.45 15.55 14.02
N ARG A 66 -1.26 16.52 13.15
CA ARG A 66 -0.09 17.42 13.26
C ARG A 66 -0.09 18.27 14.52
N VAL A 67 -1.27 18.52 15.05
CA VAL A 67 -1.39 19.41 16.21
C VAL A 67 -1.18 18.65 17.51
N THR A 68 -1.79 17.48 17.62
CA THR A 68 -1.75 16.71 18.86
C THR A 68 -0.73 15.60 18.86
N ASP A 69 -0.21 15.23 17.66
CA ASP A 69 0.67 14.10 17.47
C ASP A 69 0.02 12.74 17.70
N ASP A 70 -1.29 12.74 17.87
CA ASP A 70 -2.00 11.46 17.97
C ASP A 70 -1.87 10.68 16.68
N GLU A 71 -1.69 9.38 16.79
CA GLU A 71 -1.53 8.51 15.64
C GLU A 71 -2.57 7.40 15.64
N THR A 72 -3.03 7.05 14.45
CA THR A 72 -3.98 5.97 14.26
C THR A 72 -3.49 5.10 13.12
N VAL A 73 -3.43 3.80 13.36
CA VAL A 73 -3.08 2.85 12.30
C VAL A 73 -4.34 2.54 11.52
N LEU A 74 -4.26 2.64 10.20
CA LEU A 74 -5.41 2.39 9.35
C LEU A 74 -5.44 0.95 8.87
N SER A 75 -6.65 0.41 8.79
CA SER A 75 -6.88 -0.91 8.21
C SER A 75 -7.73 -0.74 6.95
N TYR A 76 -7.55 -1.64 5.99
CA TYR A 76 -8.37 -1.55 4.80
C TYR A 76 -9.68 -2.29 5.05
N GLU A 77 -10.69 -1.85 4.31
CA GLU A 77 -12.01 -2.47 4.39
C GLU A 77 -11.88 -3.91 3.93
N GLY A 78 -12.45 -4.83 4.65
CA GLY A 78 -12.30 -6.24 4.36
C GLY A 78 -11.16 -6.89 5.09
N SER A 79 -10.34 -6.09 5.78
CA SER A 79 -9.29 -6.61 6.63
C SER A 79 -9.91 -7.38 7.77
N GLU A 80 -9.34 -8.50 8.11
CA GLU A 80 -9.82 -9.26 9.25
C GLU A 80 -9.24 -8.68 10.49
N THR A 81 -10.06 -8.44 11.45
CA THR A 81 -9.59 -7.77 12.65
C THR A 81 -9.75 -8.59 13.89
N GLU A 82 -10.18 -9.78 13.76
CA GLU A 82 -10.37 -10.55 14.95
C GLU A 82 -9.22 -11.00 15.65
#